data_56bd02fdb96e622381a157964511c4b8
#
_entry.id   56bd02fdb96e622381a157964511c4b8
#
_cell.length_a   1.000
_cell.length_b   1.000
_cell.length_c   1.000
_cell.angle_alpha   90.00
_cell.angle_beta   90.00
_cell.angle_gamma   90.00
#
_symmetry.space_group_name_H-M   'P 1'
#
loop_
_entity.id
_entity.type
_entity.pdbx_description
1 polymer ?
#
loop_
_entity_poly.entity_id
_entity_poly.type
_entity_poly.pdbx_seq_one_letter_code
_entity_poly.pdbx_strand_id
1 'polypeptide(L)'
;KNIQLVLYLPNFISVIVLCGIVRIFLSVTGPVNGLFGTSINFMTMPSAFRTIYIASGIWQGAGWASILYTAALSNASQELKEAAVIDGANIFQQIKAVEWPAIKDIVLIQLIMQVGNILSIGFEKAYALQTDLNLPTAEIISTYVYKKGLIDGLFNTVINVILLIAVNKIVEKMNDGKGI
;
A
#
# COMPACT_ATOMS: atom_id res chain seq x y z
N LYS A 1 -4.82 4.38 -21.96
CA LYS A 1 -5.74 3.24 -21.76
C LYS A 1 -4.98 1.93 -21.47
N ASN A 2 -4.02 1.52 -22.29
CA ASN A 2 -3.29 0.25 -22.14
C ASN A 2 -2.40 0.21 -20.88
N ILE A 3 -1.75 1.32 -20.54
CA ILE A 3 -0.91 1.43 -19.33
C ILE A 3 -1.75 1.24 -18.06
N GLN A 4 -2.92 1.85 -17.99
CA GLN A 4 -3.83 1.72 -16.85
C GLN A 4 -4.28 0.27 -16.66
N LEU A 5 -4.62 -0.43 -17.75
CA LEU A 5 -5.03 -1.83 -17.69
C LEU A 5 -3.93 -2.71 -17.12
N VAL A 6 -2.68 -2.52 -17.55
CA VAL A 6 -1.51 -3.26 -17.03
C VAL A 6 -1.27 -2.97 -15.55
N LEU A 7 -1.48 -1.72 -15.10
CA LEU A 7 -1.32 -1.34 -13.69
C LEU A 7 -2.44 -1.89 -12.80
N TYR A 8 -3.65 -2.09 -13.33
CA TYR A 8 -4.78 -2.59 -12.54
C TYR A 8 -4.79 -4.12 -12.43
N LEU A 9 -4.21 -4.81 -13.39
CA LEU A 9 -4.23 -6.27 -13.51
C LEU A 9 -3.70 -7.00 -12.26
N PRO A 10 -2.60 -6.56 -11.61
CA PRO A 10 -2.08 -7.23 -10.41
C PRO A 10 -3.07 -7.32 -9.25
N ASN A 11 -3.99 -6.37 -9.13
CA ASN A 11 -4.99 -6.35 -8.06
C ASN A 11 -5.99 -7.51 -8.14
N PHE A 12 -6.20 -8.08 -9.32
CA PHE A 12 -7.11 -9.21 -9.54
C PHE A 12 -6.44 -10.57 -9.27
N ILE A 13 -5.13 -10.59 -9.04
CA ILE A 13 -4.40 -11.80 -8.69
C ILE A 13 -4.64 -12.10 -7.22
N SER A 14 -4.99 -13.34 -6.86
CA SER A 14 -5.12 -13.72 -5.47
C SER A 14 -3.78 -13.61 -4.74
N VAL A 15 -3.83 -13.29 -3.44
CA VAL A 15 -2.63 -13.13 -2.60
C VAL A 15 -1.74 -14.38 -2.64
N ILE A 16 -2.33 -15.56 -2.65
CA ILE A 16 -1.58 -16.84 -2.69
C ILE A 16 -0.84 -16.98 -4.02
N VAL A 17 -1.50 -16.69 -5.15
CA VAL A 17 -0.87 -16.74 -6.48
C VAL A 17 0.24 -15.69 -6.57
N LEU A 18 0.00 -14.47 -6.07
CA LEU A 18 1.02 -13.43 -5.97
C LEU A 18 2.26 -13.94 -5.22
N CYS A 19 2.07 -14.52 -4.04
CA CYS A 19 3.16 -15.08 -3.25
C CYS A 19 3.91 -16.20 -4.00
N GLY A 20 3.19 -17.04 -4.76
CA GLY A 20 3.77 -18.05 -5.63
C GLY A 20 4.66 -17.44 -6.71
N ILE A 21 4.17 -16.41 -7.41
CA ILE A 21 4.95 -15.68 -8.42
C ILE A 21 6.21 -15.06 -7.79
N VAL A 22 6.08 -14.38 -6.67
CA VAL A 22 7.20 -13.77 -5.95
C VAL A 22 8.25 -14.82 -5.58
N ARG A 23 7.83 -15.99 -5.07
CA ARG A 23 8.73 -17.10 -4.73
C ARG A 23 9.49 -17.61 -5.95
N ILE A 24 8.82 -17.80 -7.09
CA ILE A 24 9.46 -18.26 -8.32
C ILE A 24 10.47 -17.22 -8.82
N PHE A 25 10.09 -15.96 -8.86
CA PHE A 25 10.94 -14.88 -9.37
C PHE A 25 12.19 -14.66 -8.51
N LEU A 26 12.08 -14.82 -7.19
CA LEU A 26 13.15 -14.58 -6.22
C LEU A 26 13.88 -15.88 -5.79
N SER A 27 13.55 -17.02 -6.42
CA SER A 27 14.25 -18.28 -6.19
C SER A 27 15.68 -18.26 -6.77
N VAL A 28 16.52 -19.19 -6.36
CA VAL A 28 17.91 -19.32 -6.84
C VAL A 28 18.00 -19.39 -8.36
N THR A 29 17.08 -20.11 -9.01
CA THR A 29 17.01 -20.26 -10.47
C THR A 29 16.02 -19.29 -11.12
N GLY A 30 15.51 -18.32 -10.34
CA GLY A 30 14.48 -17.39 -10.81
C GLY A 30 15.01 -16.31 -11.74
N PRO A 31 14.08 -15.63 -12.47
CA PRO A 31 14.44 -14.59 -13.44
C PRO A 31 15.28 -13.45 -12.87
N VAL A 32 15.06 -13.08 -11.59
CA VAL A 32 15.82 -12.01 -10.94
C VAL A 32 17.30 -12.38 -10.84
N ASN A 33 17.60 -13.58 -10.37
CA ASN A 33 18.98 -14.07 -10.32
C ASN A 33 19.60 -14.23 -11.71
N GLY A 34 18.79 -14.63 -12.70
CA GLY A 34 19.25 -14.73 -14.09
C GLY A 34 19.66 -13.38 -14.68
N LEU A 35 18.94 -12.30 -14.37
CA LEU A 35 19.24 -10.95 -14.84
C LEU A 35 20.52 -10.37 -14.20
N PHE A 36 20.76 -10.66 -12.91
CA PHE A 36 21.91 -10.13 -12.18
C PHE A 36 23.11 -11.09 -12.13
N GLY A 37 23.00 -12.28 -12.72
CA GLY A 37 24.06 -13.29 -12.70
C GLY A 37 24.37 -13.79 -11.28
N THR A 38 23.39 -13.80 -10.38
CA THR A 38 23.53 -14.20 -8.98
C THR A 38 22.80 -15.52 -8.70
N SER A 39 23.09 -16.16 -7.57
CA SER A 39 22.45 -17.41 -7.13
C SER A 39 21.93 -17.25 -5.69
N ILE A 40 21.29 -16.13 -5.39
CA ILE A 40 20.82 -15.77 -4.06
C ILE A 40 19.40 -16.28 -3.86
N ASN A 41 19.13 -16.95 -2.74
CA ASN A 41 17.76 -17.26 -2.35
C ASN A 41 17.21 -16.13 -1.46
N PHE A 42 16.57 -15.14 -2.09
CA PHE A 42 16.01 -13.99 -1.38
C PHE A 42 14.92 -14.37 -0.37
N MET A 43 14.22 -15.48 -0.60
CA MET A 43 13.13 -15.93 0.28
C MET A 43 13.63 -16.47 1.63
N THR A 44 14.88 -16.87 1.72
CA THR A 44 15.49 -17.38 2.96
C THR A 44 16.21 -16.30 3.76
N MET A 45 16.31 -15.07 3.22
CA MET A 45 17.01 -13.96 3.86
C MET A 45 16.06 -13.16 4.77
N PRO A 46 16.29 -13.09 6.10
CA PRO A 46 15.48 -12.29 7.01
C PRO A 46 15.45 -10.80 6.62
N SER A 47 16.58 -10.24 6.19
CA SER A 47 16.70 -8.84 5.78
C SER A 47 15.88 -8.48 4.54
N ALA A 48 15.69 -9.42 3.61
CA ALA A 48 14.94 -9.20 2.38
C ALA A 48 13.42 -9.26 2.58
N PHE A 49 12.94 -9.96 3.60
CA PHE A 49 11.52 -10.22 3.79
C PHE A 49 10.66 -8.96 3.78
N ARG A 50 11.04 -7.94 4.56
CA ARG A 50 10.26 -6.69 4.65
C ARG A 50 10.14 -5.98 3.30
N THR A 51 11.25 -5.90 2.57
CA THR A 51 11.28 -5.29 1.24
C THR A 51 10.41 -6.06 0.27
N ILE A 52 10.49 -7.38 0.24
CA ILE A 52 9.67 -8.24 -0.60
C ILE A 52 8.19 -8.08 -0.27
N TYR A 53 7.84 -8.09 1.02
CA TYR A 53 6.46 -7.95 1.48
C TYR A 53 5.86 -6.61 1.06
N ILE A 54 6.58 -5.50 1.29
CA ILE A 54 6.13 -4.14 0.97
C ILE A 54 6.07 -3.94 -0.55
N ALA A 55 7.15 -4.25 -1.27
CA ALA A 55 7.23 -4.03 -2.71
C ALA A 55 6.16 -4.82 -3.48
N SER A 56 5.94 -6.08 -3.12
CA SER A 56 4.88 -6.90 -3.72
C SER A 56 3.48 -6.39 -3.38
N GLY A 57 3.28 -5.78 -2.20
CA GLY A 57 2.01 -5.15 -1.82
C GLY A 57 1.74 -3.86 -2.61
N ILE A 58 2.75 -3.02 -2.75
CA ILE A 58 2.66 -1.80 -3.57
C ILE A 58 2.35 -2.19 -5.02
N TRP A 59 3.07 -3.14 -5.58
CA TRP A 59 2.84 -3.60 -6.95
C TRP A 59 1.43 -4.12 -7.15
N GLN A 60 0.89 -4.89 -6.20
CA GLN A 60 -0.47 -5.42 -6.28
C GLN A 60 -1.54 -4.33 -6.17
N GLY A 61 -1.38 -3.37 -5.24
CA GLY A 61 -2.46 -2.45 -4.85
C GLY A 61 -2.39 -1.06 -5.48
N ALA A 62 -1.21 -0.59 -5.92
CA ALA A 62 -1.01 0.79 -6.33
C ALA A 62 -1.89 1.19 -7.53
N GLY A 63 -2.02 0.31 -8.51
CA GLY A 63 -2.86 0.57 -9.68
C GLY A 63 -4.33 0.78 -9.29
N TRP A 64 -4.87 -0.12 -8.49
CA TRP A 64 -6.25 -0.02 -8.01
C TRP A 64 -6.49 1.24 -7.17
N ALA A 65 -5.59 1.54 -6.23
CA ALA A 65 -5.66 2.75 -5.42
C ALA A 65 -5.64 4.04 -6.28
N SER A 66 -4.94 4.04 -7.41
CA SER A 66 -4.85 5.20 -8.31
C SER A 66 -6.18 5.58 -8.98
N ILE A 67 -7.17 4.68 -9.02
CA ILE A 67 -8.48 4.93 -9.62
C ILE A 67 -9.19 6.09 -8.91
N LEU A 68 -9.18 6.09 -7.56
CA LEU A 68 -9.83 7.13 -6.77
C LEU A 68 -9.22 8.51 -7.05
N TYR A 69 -7.88 8.58 -7.11
CA TYR A 69 -7.18 9.82 -7.40
C TYR A 69 -7.44 10.30 -8.84
N THR A 70 -7.45 9.36 -9.80
CA THR A 70 -7.75 9.69 -11.21
C THR A 70 -9.18 10.22 -11.36
N ALA A 71 -10.15 9.63 -10.66
CA ALA A 71 -11.53 10.10 -10.65
C ALA A 71 -11.64 11.51 -10.04
N ALA A 72 -10.98 11.77 -8.93
CA ALA A 72 -10.97 13.09 -8.31
C ALA A 72 -10.33 14.17 -9.20
N LEU A 73 -9.21 13.83 -9.83
CA LEU A 73 -8.55 14.74 -10.77
C LEU A 73 -9.39 15.03 -12.02
N SER A 74 -10.21 14.08 -12.44
CA SER A 74 -11.15 14.28 -13.57
C SER A 74 -12.26 15.24 -13.24
N ASN A 75 -12.59 15.40 -11.95
CA ASN A 75 -13.57 16.37 -11.46
C ASN A 75 -12.96 17.73 -11.09
N ALA A 76 -11.62 17.88 -11.17
CA ALA A 76 -10.98 19.17 -10.95
C ALA A 76 -11.40 20.17 -12.03
N SER A 77 -11.65 21.43 -11.60
CA SER A 77 -12.12 22.48 -12.51
C SER A 77 -11.10 22.71 -13.65
N GLN A 78 -11.58 22.51 -14.86
CA GLN A 78 -10.80 22.80 -16.07
C GLN A 78 -10.53 24.30 -16.20
N GLU A 79 -11.48 25.14 -15.78
CA GLU A 79 -11.34 26.60 -15.80
C GLU A 79 -10.18 27.07 -14.91
N LEU A 80 -10.00 26.47 -13.73
CA LEU A 80 -8.87 26.79 -12.85
C LEU A 80 -7.53 26.35 -13.45
N LYS A 81 -7.50 25.26 -14.19
CA LYS A 81 -6.27 24.82 -14.89
C LYS A 81 -5.91 25.79 -16.01
N GLU A 82 -6.90 26.19 -16.80
CA GLU A 82 -6.71 27.17 -17.90
C GLU A 82 -6.30 28.53 -17.37
N ALA A 83 -6.92 29.02 -16.28
CA ALA A 83 -6.52 30.25 -15.62
C ALA A 83 -5.06 30.19 -15.14
N ALA A 84 -4.67 29.11 -14.48
CA ALA A 84 -3.28 28.91 -14.04
C ALA A 84 -2.27 28.90 -15.19
N VAL A 85 -2.66 28.35 -16.35
CA VAL A 85 -1.80 28.38 -17.57
C VAL A 85 -1.68 29.80 -18.11
N ILE A 86 -2.77 30.58 -18.14
CA ILE A 86 -2.78 31.98 -18.58
C ILE A 86 -1.90 32.84 -17.66
N ASP A 87 -1.94 32.56 -16.34
CA ASP A 87 -1.08 33.22 -15.35
C ASP A 87 0.40 32.81 -15.43
N GLY A 88 0.77 31.95 -16.38
CA GLY A 88 2.14 31.49 -16.59
C GLY A 88 2.62 30.48 -15.55
N ALA A 89 1.72 29.82 -14.83
CA ALA A 89 2.07 28.81 -13.83
C ALA A 89 2.77 27.60 -14.49
N ASN A 90 3.93 27.21 -13.93
CA ASN A 90 4.58 25.98 -14.31
C ASN A 90 3.81 24.76 -13.78
N ILE A 91 4.17 23.56 -14.26
CA ILE A 91 3.46 22.32 -13.93
C ILE A 91 3.37 22.05 -12.42
N PHE A 92 4.42 22.37 -11.65
CA PHE A 92 4.42 22.19 -10.18
C PHE A 92 3.49 23.18 -9.48
N GLN A 93 3.39 24.41 -10.01
CA GLN A 93 2.47 25.43 -9.51
C GLN A 93 1.01 25.04 -9.80
N GLN A 94 0.73 24.50 -10.99
CA GLN A 94 -0.59 23.98 -11.35
C GLN A 94 -0.99 22.79 -10.45
N ILE A 95 -0.09 21.85 -10.23
CA ILE A 95 -0.32 20.73 -9.29
C ILE A 95 -0.66 21.26 -7.91
N LYS A 96 0.11 22.20 -7.37
CA LYS A 96 -0.08 22.75 -6.03
C LYS A 96 -1.37 23.57 -5.89
N ALA A 97 -1.72 24.36 -6.91
CA ALA A 97 -2.84 25.30 -6.86
C ALA A 97 -4.18 24.66 -7.21
N VAL A 98 -4.19 23.65 -8.11
CA VAL A 98 -5.44 23.09 -8.65
C VAL A 98 -5.58 21.62 -8.32
N GLU A 99 -4.55 20.80 -8.62
CA GLU A 99 -4.68 19.34 -8.52
C GLU A 99 -4.61 18.86 -7.06
N TRP A 100 -3.68 19.39 -6.26
CA TRP A 100 -3.55 19.03 -4.85
C TRP A 100 -4.82 19.32 -4.03
N PRO A 101 -5.42 20.53 -4.10
CA PRO A 101 -6.71 20.78 -3.43
C PRO A 101 -7.81 19.80 -3.87
N ALA A 102 -7.87 19.44 -5.15
CA ALA A 102 -8.88 18.52 -5.67
C ALA A 102 -8.78 17.10 -5.12
N ILE A 103 -7.57 16.63 -4.74
CA ILE A 103 -7.37 15.28 -4.21
C ILE A 103 -7.14 15.24 -2.70
N LYS A 104 -6.94 16.38 -2.04
CA LYS A 104 -6.55 16.46 -0.61
C LYS A 104 -7.48 15.65 0.29
N ASP A 105 -8.78 15.79 0.12
CA ASP A 105 -9.76 15.12 0.97
C ASP A 105 -9.72 13.59 0.78
N ILE A 106 -9.53 13.12 -0.44
CA ILE A 106 -9.36 11.69 -0.73
C ILE A 106 -8.06 11.16 -0.10
N VAL A 107 -6.98 11.93 -0.15
CA VAL A 107 -5.72 11.57 0.50
C VAL A 107 -5.92 11.41 2.01
N LEU A 108 -6.65 12.33 2.65
CA LEU A 108 -6.94 12.28 4.08
C LEU A 108 -7.81 11.07 4.44
N ILE A 109 -8.87 10.82 3.68
CA ILE A 109 -9.73 9.64 3.88
C ILE A 109 -8.92 8.35 3.75
N GLN A 110 -8.12 8.22 2.69
CA GLN A 110 -7.27 7.06 2.48
C GLN A 110 -6.23 6.89 3.59
N LEU A 111 -5.65 7.97 4.08
CA LEU A 111 -4.71 7.94 5.19
C LEU A 111 -5.39 7.39 6.46
N ILE A 112 -6.57 7.87 6.81
CA ILE A 112 -7.34 7.38 7.97
C ILE A 112 -7.63 5.88 7.82
N MET A 113 -8.12 5.47 6.65
CA MET A 113 -8.39 4.06 6.35
C MET A 113 -7.15 3.18 6.49
N GLN A 114 -6.00 3.65 6.00
CA GLN A 114 -4.73 2.91 6.09
C GLN A 114 -4.21 2.84 7.53
N VAL A 115 -4.33 3.92 8.31
CA VAL A 115 -3.95 3.92 9.72
C VAL A 115 -4.84 2.97 10.52
N GLY A 116 -6.16 2.92 10.25
CA GLY A 116 -7.06 1.96 10.87
C GLY A 116 -6.68 0.50 10.57
N ASN A 117 -6.06 0.24 9.44
CA ASN A 117 -5.62 -1.09 9.04
C ASN A 117 -4.14 -1.39 9.31
N ILE A 118 -3.40 -0.48 9.98
CA ILE A 118 -1.94 -0.61 10.13
C ILE A 118 -1.50 -1.87 10.86
N LEU A 119 -2.32 -2.37 11.79
CA LEU A 119 -2.06 -3.61 12.52
C LEU A 119 -2.67 -4.84 11.84
N SER A 120 -3.52 -4.65 10.83
CA SER A 120 -4.09 -5.72 10.02
C SER A 120 -3.12 -6.11 8.90
N ILE A 121 -1.88 -6.41 9.27
CA ILE A 121 -0.90 -6.97 8.33
C ILE A 121 -1.48 -8.28 7.81
N GLY A 122 -1.67 -8.38 6.49
CA GLY A 122 -2.36 -9.50 5.86
C GLY A 122 -1.77 -10.85 6.26
N PHE A 123 -2.49 -11.58 7.09
CA PHE A 123 -2.09 -12.90 7.57
C PHE A 123 -1.70 -13.82 6.43
N GLU A 124 -2.55 -13.93 5.40
CA GLU A 124 -2.33 -14.84 4.27
C GLU A 124 -1.01 -14.57 3.55
N LYS A 125 -0.70 -13.29 3.30
CA LYS A 125 0.51 -12.90 2.60
C LYS A 125 1.75 -13.15 3.44
N ALA A 126 1.73 -12.76 4.72
CA ALA A 126 2.84 -12.97 5.62
C ALA A 126 3.10 -14.47 5.79
N TYR A 127 2.05 -15.25 6.04
CA TYR A 127 2.13 -16.70 6.20
C TYR A 127 2.63 -17.40 4.92
N ALA A 128 2.13 -16.99 3.75
CA ALA A 128 2.54 -17.56 2.46
C ALA A 128 3.99 -17.24 2.08
N LEU A 129 4.56 -16.11 2.56
CA LEU A 129 5.95 -15.72 2.30
C LEU A 129 6.91 -16.19 3.40
N GLN A 130 6.43 -16.68 4.55
CA GLN A 130 7.27 -17.19 5.61
C GLN A 130 8.02 -18.45 5.20
N THR A 131 9.24 -18.56 5.69
CA THR A 131 10.09 -19.77 5.70
C THR A 131 10.73 -19.89 7.08
N ASP A 132 11.19 -21.06 7.46
CA ASP A 132 11.88 -21.25 8.76
C ASP A 132 13.09 -20.33 8.90
N LEU A 133 13.77 -20.01 7.79
CA LEU A 133 14.98 -19.20 7.78
C LEU A 133 14.71 -17.69 7.85
N ASN A 134 13.57 -17.21 7.35
CA ASN A 134 13.21 -15.79 7.40
C ASN A 134 12.29 -15.45 8.60
N LEU A 135 11.89 -16.45 9.38
CA LEU A 135 10.95 -16.32 10.50
C LEU A 135 11.27 -15.15 11.46
N PRO A 136 12.54 -14.88 11.84
CA PRO A 136 12.86 -13.77 12.76
C PRO A 136 12.35 -12.40 12.34
N THR A 137 12.12 -12.18 11.05
CA THR A 137 11.59 -10.91 10.51
C THR A 137 10.23 -11.04 9.85
N ALA A 138 9.80 -12.27 9.55
CA ALA A 138 8.56 -12.56 8.84
C ALA A 138 7.40 -12.86 9.79
N GLU A 139 7.68 -13.18 11.07
CA GLU A 139 6.64 -13.49 12.02
C GLU A 139 5.90 -12.23 12.45
N ILE A 140 4.59 -12.27 12.33
CA ILE A 140 3.66 -11.23 12.79
C ILE A 140 2.76 -11.82 13.87
N ILE A 141 2.11 -10.96 14.65
CA ILE A 141 1.23 -11.39 15.74
C ILE A 141 0.22 -12.44 15.27
N SER A 142 -0.44 -12.19 14.13
CA SER A 142 -1.46 -13.10 13.58
C SER A 142 -0.89 -14.47 13.21
N THR A 143 0.31 -14.54 12.61
CA THR A 143 0.93 -15.82 12.29
C THR A 143 1.43 -16.55 13.52
N TYR A 144 1.95 -15.81 14.52
CA TYR A 144 2.32 -16.37 15.81
C TYR A 144 1.12 -16.95 16.55
N VAL A 145 0.03 -16.16 16.67
CA VAL A 145 -1.20 -16.58 17.32
C VAL A 145 -1.83 -17.79 16.64
N TYR A 146 -1.87 -17.79 15.31
CA TYR A 146 -2.33 -18.95 14.54
C TYR A 146 -1.56 -20.22 14.89
N LYS A 147 -0.23 -20.13 14.95
CA LYS A 147 0.63 -21.26 15.29
C LYS A 147 0.49 -21.71 16.76
N LYS A 148 0.16 -20.79 17.65
CA LYS A 148 0.02 -21.05 19.10
C LYS A 148 -1.41 -21.33 19.53
N GLY A 149 -2.40 -21.23 18.63
CA GLY A 149 -3.82 -21.48 18.93
C GLY A 149 -4.47 -20.41 19.82
N LEU A 150 -3.92 -19.20 19.86
CA LEU A 150 -4.48 -18.09 20.63
C LEU A 150 -5.48 -17.27 19.79
N ILE A 151 -6.34 -16.49 20.46
CA ILE A 151 -7.35 -15.64 19.81
C ILE A 151 -6.75 -14.25 19.52
N ASP A 152 -6.56 -13.91 18.25
CA ASP A 152 -5.85 -12.72 17.76
C ASP A 152 -6.72 -11.44 17.68
N GLY A 153 -8.01 -11.58 17.43
CA GLY A 153 -8.84 -10.45 16.96
C GLY A 153 -8.99 -9.26 17.92
N LEU A 154 -9.06 -9.48 19.23
CA LEU A 154 -9.40 -8.42 20.19
C LEU A 154 -8.26 -7.40 20.35
N PHE A 155 -7.01 -7.84 20.43
CA PHE A 155 -5.88 -6.95 20.63
C PHE A 155 -5.69 -5.98 19.46
N ASN A 156 -5.69 -6.51 18.23
CA ASN A 156 -5.55 -5.70 17.02
C ASN A 156 -6.72 -4.71 16.86
N THR A 157 -7.94 -5.14 17.18
CA THR A 157 -9.11 -4.27 17.09
C THR A 157 -9.03 -3.08 18.04
N VAL A 158 -8.64 -3.29 19.30
CA VAL A 158 -8.52 -2.23 20.30
C VAL A 158 -7.48 -1.19 19.85
N ILE A 159 -6.30 -1.64 19.40
CA ILE A 159 -5.25 -0.71 18.98
C ILE A 159 -5.67 0.05 17.70
N ASN A 160 -6.29 -0.62 16.73
CA ASN A 160 -6.79 0.04 15.52
C ASN A 160 -7.84 1.12 15.85
N VAL A 161 -8.75 0.86 16.78
CA VAL A 161 -9.73 1.86 17.23
C VAL A 161 -9.04 3.06 17.88
N ILE A 162 -8.04 2.85 18.74
CA ILE A 162 -7.27 3.93 19.35
C ILE A 162 -6.57 4.76 18.28
N LEU A 163 -5.93 4.12 17.30
CA LEU A 163 -5.26 4.79 16.20
C LEU A 163 -6.22 5.60 15.33
N LEU A 164 -7.38 5.05 15.00
CA LEU A 164 -8.43 5.76 14.25
C LEU A 164 -8.90 7.02 15.00
N ILE A 165 -9.16 6.91 16.30
CA ILE A 165 -9.57 8.06 17.13
C ILE A 165 -8.44 9.12 17.15
N ALA A 166 -7.20 8.70 17.30
CA ALA A 166 -6.05 9.62 17.32
C ALA A 166 -5.90 10.36 15.98
N VAL A 167 -5.95 9.64 14.86
CA VAL A 167 -5.85 10.24 13.52
C VAL A 167 -7.04 11.13 13.22
N ASN A 168 -8.28 10.71 13.58
CA ASN A 168 -9.46 11.54 13.39
C ASN A 168 -9.33 12.87 14.13
N LYS A 169 -8.84 12.86 15.39
CA LYS A 169 -8.56 14.11 16.13
C LYS A 169 -7.50 14.99 15.46
N ILE A 170 -6.47 14.39 14.86
CA ILE A 170 -5.46 15.16 14.12
C ILE A 170 -6.08 15.79 12.87
N VAL A 171 -6.87 15.04 12.12
CA VAL A 171 -7.56 15.54 10.91
C VAL A 171 -8.57 16.64 11.27
N GLU A 172 -9.34 16.45 12.33
CA GLU A 172 -10.27 17.46 12.86
C GLU A 172 -9.54 18.78 13.18
N LYS A 173 -8.37 18.69 13.82
CA LYS A 173 -7.53 19.86 14.12
C LYS A 173 -6.94 20.52 12.85
N MET A 174 -6.66 19.74 11.81
CA MET A 174 -6.12 20.25 10.54
C MET A 174 -7.20 20.83 9.62
N ASN A 175 -8.46 20.50 9.84
CA ASN A 175 -9.60 20.85 8.98
C ASN A 175 -10.58 21.81 9.68
N ASP A 176 -10.07 22.72 10.52
CA ASP A 176 -10.83 23.75 11.24
C ASP A 176 -12.06 23.22 12.00
N GLY A 177 -11.90 22.06 12.65
CA GLY A 177 -12.94 21.48 13.52
C GLY A 177 -14.01 20.64 12.81
N LYS A 178 -13.84 20.33 11.53
CA LYS A 178 -14.69 19.35 10.82
C LYS A 178 -13.96 18.01 10.76
N GLY A 179 -14.29 17.10 11.68
CA GLY A 179 -13.95 15.68 11.56
C GLY A 179 -14.72 15.04 10.40
N ILE A 180 -14.29 13.85 10.01
CA ILE A 180 -15.00 13.01 9.02
C ILE A 180 -16.07 12.21 9.74
#